data_392e7a524cf5476f3b6e1cb01b855fc7
#
_entry.id   392e7a524cf5476f3b6e1cb01b855fc7
#
_cell.length_a   1.000
_cell.length_b   1.000
_cell.length_c   1.000
_cell.angle_alpha   90.00
_cell.angle_beta   90.00
_cell.angle_gamma   90.00
#
_symmetry.space_group_name_H-M   'P 1'
#
loop_
_entity.id
_entity.type
_entity.pdbx_description
1 polymer ?
#
loop_
_entity_poly.entity_id
_entity_poly.type
_entity_poly.pdbx_seq_one_letter_code
_entity_poly.pdbx_strand_id
1 'polypeptide(L)'
;MKKILLVILLLVIGSEVYGDEKKCLTENIYFEARGQGQAGWLAVAQVTLNRVEDRRFPNTVCEVVKQGLTYASGQPIRNKCQFSWYYDGKSDNPKNIKVYNSIYELVNYIYDVQSNPEYQILDITDGATHYHADYVRPSWAKTKTKTIEIEDHIFYRWEK
;
A
#
# COMPACT_ATOMS: atom_id res chain seq x y z
N MET A 1 -40.66 -5.28 1.56
CA MET A 1 -39.84 -5.06 0.34
C MET A 1 -38.80 -3.95 0.48
N LYS A 2 -39.09 -2.76 1.05
CA LYS A 2 -38.10 -1.66 1.18
C LYS A 2 -36.86 -2.01 2.04
N LYS A 3 -36.99 -2.84 3.09
CA LYS A 3 -35.85 -3.21 3.96
C LYS A 3 -34.87 -4.18 3.30
N ILE A 4 -35.37 -5.08 2.42
CA ILE A 4 -34.52 -6.05 1.71
C ILE A 4 -33.67 -5.34 0.63
N LEU A 5 -34.24 -4.32 -0.04
CA LEU A 5 -33.51 -3.54 -1.05
C LEU A 5 -32.36 -2.74 -0.46
N LEU A 6 -32.55 -2.20 0.78
CA LEU A 6 -31.50 -1.42 1.47
C LEU A 6 -30.31 -2.30 1.89
N VAL A 7 -30.58 -3.53 2.34
CA VAL A 7 -29.51 -4.49 2.73
C VAL A 7 -28.69 -4.95 1.52
N ILE A 8 -29.35 -5.20 0.38
CA ILE A 8 -28.66 -5.59 -0.86
C ILE A 8 -27.80 -4.44 -1.39
N LEU A 9 -28.26 -3.20 -1.32
CA LEU A 9 -27.50 -2.02 -1.75
C LEU A 9 -26.24 -1.81 -0.90
N LEU A 10 -26.30 -2.01 0.41
CA LEU A 10 -25.15 -1.90 1.31
C LEU A 10 -24.10 -2.99 1.05
N LEU A 11 -24.52 -4.21 0.72
CA LEU A 11 -23.60 -5.30 0.38
C LEU A 11 -22.88 -5.06 -0.94
N VAL A 12 -23.54 -4.49 -1.94
CA VAL A 12 -22.93 -4.16 -3.24
C VAL A 12 -21.90 -3.04 -3.09
N ILE A 13 -22.21 -1.98 -2.37
CA ILE A 13 -21.28 -0.86 -2.11
C ILE A 13 -20.02 -1.38 -1.37
N GLY A 14 -20.19 -2.26 -0.38
CA GLY A 14 -19.06 -2.82 0.37
C GLY A 14 -18.12 -3.64 -0.51
N SER A 15 -18.63 -4.40 -1.48
CA SER A 15 -17.81 -5.24 -2.35
C SER A 15 -16.99 -4.44 -3.38
N GLU A 16 -17.51 -3.35 -3.89
CA GLU A 16 -16.79 -2.48 -4.83
C GLU A 16 -15.64 -1.73 -4.13
N VAL A 17 -15.88 -1.20 -2.94
CA VAL A 17 -14.84 -0.51 -2.15
C VAL A 17 -13.69 -1.45 -1.83
N TYR A 18 -13.94 -2.69 -1.42
CA TYR A 18 -12.90 -3.67 -1.16
C TYR A 18 -12.12 -4.07 -2.42
N GLY A 19 -12.77 -4.14 -3.56
CA GLY A 19 -12.13 -4.43 -4.85
C GLY A 19 -11.13 -3.35 -5.24
N ASP A 20 -11.46 -2.08 -5.04
CA ASP A 20 -10.59 -0.95 -5.32
C ASP A 20 -9.38 -0.91 -4.37
N GLU A 21 -9.55 -1.17 -3.07
CA GLU A 21 -8.47 -1.20 -2.09
C GLU A 21 -7.44 -2.30 -2.41
N LYS A 22 -7.91 -3.52 -2.74
CA LYS A 22 -7.03 -4.62 -3.16
C LYS A 22 -6.26 -4.27 -4.44
N LYS A 23 -6.91 -3.63 -5.40
CA LYS A 23 -6.27 -3.18 -6.63
C LYS A 23 -5.19 -2.14 -6.34
N CYS A 24 -5.49 -1.10 -5.56
CA CYS A 24 -4.52 -0.08 -5.19
C CYS A 24 -3.30 -0.68 -4.49
N LEU A 25 -3.50 -1.63 -3.56
CA LEU A 25 -2.39 -2.30 -2.88
C LEU A 25 -1.55 -3.14 -3.85
N THR A 26 -2.20 -3.88 -4.74
CA THR A 26 -1.52 -4.71 -5.75
C THR A 26 -0.67 -3.85 -6.70
N GLU A 27 -1.22 -2.75 -7.20
CA GLU A 27 -0.51 -1.81 -8.05
C GLU A 27 0.69 -1.23 -7.33
N ASN A 28 0.52 -0.81 -6.07
CA ASN A 28 1.62 -0.27 -5.29
C ASN A 28 2.76 -1.27 -5.12
N ILE A 29 2.48 -2.49 -4.69
CA ILE A 29 3.50 -3.55 -4.56
C ILE A 29 4.15 -3.83 -5.91
N TYR A 30 3.38 -3.90 -6.99
CA TYR A 30 3.91 -4.16 -8.32
C TYR A 30 4.93 -3.10 -8.75
N PHE A 31 4.60 -1.82 -8.64
CA PHE A 31 5.48 -0.75 -9.11
C PHE A 31 6.68 -0.52 -8.18
N GLU A 32 6.52 -0.76 -6.90
CA GLU A 32 7.60 -0.57 -5.90
C GLU A 32 8.54 -1.79 -5.79
N ALA A 33 8.02 -3.01 -5.94
CA ALA A 33 8.76 -4.22 -5.58
C ALA A 33 8.65 -5.40 -6.57
N ARG A 34 8.17 -5.21 -7.81
CA ARG A 34 7.97 -6.34 -8.76
C ARG A 34 9.23 -7.15 -9.07
N GLY A 35 10.41 -6.59 -8.88
CA GLY A 35 11.70 -7.25 -9.07
C GLY A 35 12.18 -8.03 -7.86
N GLN A 36 11.49 -7.93 -6.75
CA GLN A 36 11.83 -8.59 -5.49
C GLN A 36 11.03 -9.89 -5.30
N GLY A 37 11.37 -10.64 -4.25
CA GLY A 37 10.64 -11.83 -3.85
C GLY A 37 9.40 -11.51 -3.00
N GLN A 38 8.74 -12.57 -2.50
CA GLN A 38 7.52 -12.44 -1.71
C GLN A 38 7.74 -11.66 -0.40
N ALA A 39 8.92 -11.74 0.21
CA ALA A 39 9.24 -10.99 1.42
C ALA A 39 9.24 -9.48 1.15
N GLY A 40 9.82 -9.02 0.04
CA GLY A 40 9.78 -7.62 -0.38
C GLY A 40 8.35 -7.15 -0.70
N TRP A 41 7.55 -7.98 -1.36
CA TRP A 41 6.13 -7.66 -1.62
C TRP A 41 5.33 -7.50 -0.33
N LEU A 42 5.51 -8.44 0.61
CA LEU A 42 4.83 -8.38 1.91
C LEU A 42 5.26 -7.15 2.70
N ALA A 43 6.55 -6.82 2.69
CA ALA A 43 7.06 -5.65 3.39
C ALA A 43 6.47 -4.33 2.85
N VAL A 44 6.39 -4.16 1.52
CA VAL A 44 5.73 -2.98 0.91
C VAL A 44 4.23 -2.94 1.23
N ALA A 45 3.55 -4.11 1.21
CA ALA A 45 2.15 -4.18 1.64
C ALA A 45 1.98 -3.70 3.08
N GLN A 46 2.80 -4.19 4.00
CA GLN A 46 2.72 -3.84 5.42
C GLN A 46 3.00 -2.37 5.69
N VAL A 47 4.00 -1.75 5.02
CA VAL A 47 4.20 -0.30 5.11
C VAL A 47 2.96 0.47 4.67
N THR A 48 2.29 0.05 3.60
CA THR A 48 1.06 0.69 3.13
C THR A 48 -0.06 0.55 4.16
N LEU A 49 -0.25 -0.63 4.73
CA LEU A 49 -1.26 -0.91 5.76
C LEU A 49 -0.94 -0.20 7.08
N ASN A 50 0.33 -0.16 7.51
CA ASN A 50 0.78 0.60 8.69
C ASN A 50 0.49 2.09 8.55
N ARG A 51 0.59 2.64 7.33
CA ARG A 51 0.18 4.03 7.06
C ARG A 51 -1.32 4.23 7.23
N VAL A 52 -2.16 3.31 6.76
CA VAL A 52 -3.62 3.38 6.93
C VAL A 52 -4.01 3.43 8.42
N GLU A 53 -3.29 2.73 9.28
CA GLU A 53 -3.53 2.71 10.72
C GLU A 53 -2.93 3.90 11.47
N ASP A 54 -2.00 4.61 10.88
CA ASP A 54 -1.32 5.75 11.48
C ASP A 54 -2.03 7.07 11.16
N ARG A 55 -2.50 7.78 12.18
CA ARG A 55 -3.27 9.04 12.06
C ARG A 55 -2.58 10.15 11.26
N ARG A 56 -1.30 10.02 10.97
CA ARG A 56 -0.52 10.97 10.15
C ARG A 56 -0.72 10.76 8.66
N PHE A 57 -1.37 9.68 8.25
CA PHE A 57 -1.63 9.32 6.87
C PHE A 57 -3.14 9.21 6.60
N PRO A 58 -3.56 9.15 5.34
CA PRO A 58 -4.94 8.81 4.99
C PRO A 58 -5.34 7.43 5.54
N ASN A 59 -6.64 7.22 5.71
CA ASN A 59 -7.20 6.03 6.36
C ASN A 59 -7.70 4.96 5.39
N THR A 60 -7.40 5.08 4.10
CA THR A 60 -7.68 4.07 3.08
C THR A 60 -6.41 3.75 2.28
N VAL A 61 -6.29 2.52 1.78
CA VAL A 61 -5.14 2.09 0.98
C VAL A 61 -5.00 2.94 -0.28
N CYS A 62 -6.10 3.14 -1.00
CA CYS A 62 -6.07 3.94 -2.23
C CYS A 62 -5.63 5.39 -1.99
N GLU A 63 -6.06 6.00 -0.88
CA GLU A 63 -5.62 7.37 -0.54
C GLU A 63 -4.15 7.41 -0.11
N VAL A 64 -3.68 6.42 0.65
CA VAL A 64 -2.25 6.28 1.01
C VAL A 64 -1.40 6.13 -0.25
N VAL A 65 -1.81 5.28 -1.19
CA VAL A 65 -1.07 5.03 -2.44
C VAL A 65 -1.03 6.28 -3.32
N LYS A 66 -2.12 7.03 -3.38
CA LYS A 66 -2.24 8.24 -4.19
C LYS A 66 -1.79 9.52 -3.49
N GLN A 67 -1.37 9.42 -2.22
CA GLN A 67 -0.98 10.57 -1.41
C GLN A 67 0.18 11.34 -2.05
N GLY A 68 0.04 12.68 -2.13
CA GLY A 68 1.06 13.56 -2.68
C GLY A 68 0.70 15.02 -2.54
N LEU A 69 1.57 15.89 -3.03
CA LEU A 69 1.26 17.31 -3.14
C LEU A 69 0.23 17.54 -4.25
N THR A 70 -0.71 18.45 -3.99
CA THR A 70 -1.77 18.81 -4.94
C THR A 70 -1.78 20.31 -5.21
N TYR A 71 -2.27 20.69 -6.38
CA TYR A 71 -2.65 22.07 -6.68
C TYR A 71 -3.89 22.48 -5.87
N ALA A 72 -4.20 23.77 -5.83
CA ALA A 72 -5.42 24.27 -5.19
C ALA A 72 -6.72 23.67 -5.79
N SER A 73 -6.67 23.17 -7.02
CA SER A 73 -7.76 22.42 -7.68
C SER A 73 -7.96 21.01 -7.15
N GLY A 74 -7.06 20.50 -6.28
CA GLY A 74 -7.07 19.12 -5.81
C GLY A 74 -6.35 18.12 -6.74
N GLN A 75 -5.88 18.57 -7.91
CA GLN A 75 -5.13 17.68 -8.81
C GLN A 75 -3.72 17.41 -8.29
N PRO A 76 -3.21 16.17 -8.39
CA PRO A 76 -1.84 15.85 -8.00
C PRO A 76 -0.80 16.68 -8.77
N ILE A 77 0.30 17.01 -8.11
CA ILE A 77 1.46 17.60 -8.77
C ILE A 77 2.35 16.45 -9.25
N ARG A 78 2.68 16.47 -10.54
CA ARG A 78 3.50 15.43 -11.17
C ARG A 78 4.83 15.23 -10.44
N ASN A 79 5.21 13.97 -10.19
CA ASN A 79 6.42 13.55 -9.49
C ASN A 79 6.51 14.06 -8.03
N LYS A 80 5.38 14.35 -7.39
CA LYS A 80 5.31 14.80 -5.99
C LYS A 80 4.45 13.89 -5.11
N CYS A 81 4.20 12.65 -5.56
CA CYS A 81 3.51 11.64 -4.78
C CYS A 81 4.48 10.88 -3.87
N GLN A 82 3.97 10.33 -2.77
CA GLN A 82 4.74 9.53 -1.79
C GLN A 82 5.32 8.27 -2.43
N PHE A 83 4.51 7.60 -3.25
CA PHE A 83 4.97 6.53 -4.12
C PHE A 83 5.29 7.13 -5.49
N SER A 84 6.55 7.04 -5.89
CA SER A 84 7.11 7.80 -7.02
C SER A 84 6.55 7.40 -8.38
N TRP A 85 5.98 6.20 -8.49
CA TRP A 85 5.38 5.70 -9.74
C TRP A 85 4.03 6.34 -10.04
N TYR A 86 3.27 6.70 -8.97
CA TYR A 86 1.95 7.29 -9.14
C TYR A 86 2.05 8.73 -9.65
N TYR A 87 1.35 9.03 -10.73
CA TYR A 87 1.33 10.35 -11.38
C TYR A 87 2.70 10.87 -11.82
N ASP A 88 3.58 9.97 -12.29
CA ASP A 88 4.89 10.32 -12.85
C ASP A 88 4.83 10.63 -14.36
N GLY A 89 3.65 10.43 -14.98
CA GLY A 89 3.39 10.66 -16.41
C GLY A 89 3.76 9.47 -17.30
N LYS A 90 4.07 8.33 -16.73
CA LYS A 90 4.20 7.05 -17.43
C LYS A 90 2.90 6.26 -17.32
N SER A 91 2.84 5.14 -18.05
CA SER A 91 1.69 4.24 -17.98
C SER A 91 1.73 3.41 -16.71
N ASP A 92 0.64 3.43 -15.93
CA ASP A 92 0.42 2.61 -14.75
C ASP A 92 -0.14 1.21 -15.10
N ASN A 93 -0.07 0.80 -16.37
CA ASN A 93 -0.47 -0.54 -16.78
C ASN A 93 0.65 -1.55 -16.48
N PRO A 94 0.38 -2.61 -15.70
CA PRO A 94 1.36 -3.66 -15.42
C PRO A 94 1.79 -4.37 -16.71
N LYS A 95 3.09 -4.38 -17.00
CA LYS A 95 3.64 -5.05 -18.18
C LYS A 95 3.84 -6.56 -17.98
N ASN A 96 4.16 -6.98 -16.77
CA ASN A 96 4.32 -8.40 -16.41
C ASN A 96 3.09 -8.88 -15.66
N ILE A 97 2.10 -9.36 -16.42
CA ILE A 97 0.82 -9.81 -15.87
C ILE A 97 0.99 -11.03 -14.96
N LYS A 98 1.96 -11.89 -15.21
CA LYS A 98 2.22 -13.05 -14.33
C LYS A 98 2.63 -12.60 -12.93
N VAL A 99 3.57 -11.67 -12.83
CA VAL A 99 4.01 -11.10 -11.54
C VAL A 99 2.85 -10.33 -10.88
N TYR A 100 2.12 -9.53 -11.64
CA TYR A 100 0.95 -8.80 -11.13
C TYR A 100 -0.09 -9.74 -10.50
N ASN A 101 -0.43 -10.83 -11.19
CA ASN A 101 -1.37 -11.81 -10.67
C ASN A 101 -0.84 -12.51 -9.40
N SER A 102 0.45 -12.85 -9.34
CA SER A 102 1.05 -13.43 -8.13
C SER A 102 0.99 -12.46 -6.94
N ILE A 103 1.19 -11.16 -7.18
CA ILE A 103 1.03 -10.12 -6.16
C ILE A 103 -0.44 -9.99 -5.74
N TYR A 104 -1.38 -10.04 -6.70
CA TYR A 104 -2.80 -9.98 -6.42
C TYR A 104 -3.27 -11.15 -5.53
N GLU A 105 -2.76 -12.35 -5.75
CA GLU A 105 -3.01 -13.52 -4.89
C GLU A 105 -2.48 -13.29 -3.46
N LEU A 106 -1.28 -12.72 -3.31
CA LEU A 106 -0.76 -12.33 -1.99
C LEU A 106 -1.67 -11.29 -1.31
N VAL A 107 -2.14 -10.30 -2.05
CA VAL A 107 -3.05 -9.27 -1.52
C VAL A 107 -4.38 -9.89 -1.09
N ASN A 108 -4.95 -10.80 -1.88
CA ASN A 108 -6.16 -11.54 -1.48
C ASN A 108 -5.93 -12.28 -0.18
N TYR A 109 -4.83 -13.02 -0.05
CA TYR A 109 -4.49 -13.72 1.19
C TYR A 109 -4.37 -12.77 2.40
N ILE A 110 -3.74 -11.60 2.23
CA ILE A 110 -3.64 -10.58 3.29
C ILE A 110 -5.03 -10.14 3.77
N TYR A 111 -5.94 -9.80 2.85
CA TYR A 111 -7.28 -9.36 3.20
C TYR A 111 -8.13 -10.49 3.81
N ASP A 112 -7.99 -11.71 3.33
CA ASP A 112 -8.71 -12.88 3.85
C ASP A 112 -8.28 -13.18 5.30
N VAL A 113 -6.98 -13.11 5.60
CA VAL A 113 -6.46 -13.28 6.96
C VAL A 113 -6.90 -12.14 7.88
N GLN A 114 -6.83 -10.88 7.42
CA GLN A 114 -7.28 -9.72 8.21
C GLN A 114 -8.78 -9.75 8.52
N SER A 115 -9.59 -10.36 7.65
CA SER A 115 -11.04 -10.51 7.89
C SER A 115 -11.38 -11.59 8.93
N ASN A 116 -10.43 -12.43 9.29
CA ASN A 116 -10.62 -13.51 10.25
C ASN A 116 -9.96 -13.16 11.60
N PRO A 117 -10.73 -12.97 12.69
CA PRO A 117 -10.20 -12.56 13.99
C PRO A 117 -9.28 -13.61 14.65
N GLU A 118 -9.28 -14.85 14.16
CA GLU A 118 -8.43 -15.94 14.69
C GLU A 118 -7.01 -15.89 14.13
N TYR A 119 -6.78 -15.14 13.06
CA TYR A 119 -5.48 -15.08 12.39
C TYR A 119 -4.94 -13.65 12.37
N GLN A 120 -3.63 -13.54 12.49
CA GLN A 120 -2.91 -12.28 12.32
C GLN A 120 -1.70 -12.50 11.43
N ILE A 121 -1.49 -11.59 10.49
CA ILE A 121 -0.23 -11.54 9.74
C ILE A 121 0.78 -10.80 10.61
N LEU A 122 1.90 -11.47 10.92
CA LEU A 122 3.00 -10.80 11.60
C LEU A 122 3.55 -9.68 10.72
N ASP A 123 3.63 -8.48 11.29
CA ASP A 123 4.30 -7.36 10.60
C ASP A 123 5.82 -7.57 10.63
N ILE A 124 6.36 -8.02 9.50
CA ILE A 124 7.80 -8.27 9.34
C ILE A 124 8.61 -6.97 9.27
N THR A 125 7.95 -5.81 9.16
CA THR A 125 8.59 -4.50 9.08
C THR A 125 8.70 -3.78 10.43
N ASP A 126 8.15 -4.36 11.49
CA ASP A 126 8.13 -3.79 12.85
C ASP A 126 7.53 -2.38 12.90
N GLY A 127 6.34 -2.22 12.33
CA GLY A 127 5.59 -0.96 12.32
C GLY A 127 6.16 0.10 11.38
N ALA A 128 6.96 -0.28 10.38
CA ALA A 128 7.54 0.68 9.45
C ALA A 128 6.47 1.39 8.63
N THR A 129 6.64 2.69 8.47
CA THR A 129 5.83 3.56 7.61
C THR A 129 6.64 4.22 6.49
N HIS A 130 7.97 3.99 6.48
CA HIS A 130 8.89 4.54 5.50
C HIS A 130 9.90 3.49 5.08
N TYR A 131 10.36 3.58 3.86
CA TYR A 131 11.50 2.81 3.36
C TYR A 131 12.21 3.56 2.22
N HIS A 132 13.40 3.14 1.92
CA HIS A 132 14.15 3.54 0.72
C HIS A 132 14.98 2.36 0.20
N ALA A 133 15.36 2.42 -1.07
CA ALA A 133 16.28 1.44 -1.61
C ALA A 133 17.66 1.53 -0.92
N ASP A 134 18.35 0.43 -0.75
CA ASP A 134 19.61 0.30 0.01
C ASP A 134 20.75 1.20 -0.52
N TYR A 135 20.71 1.52 -1.81
CA TYR A 135 21.67 2.43 -2.48
C TYR A 135 21.31 3.92 -2.35
N VAL A 136 20.17 4.29 -1.75
CA VAL A 136 19.75 5.67 -1.55
C VAL A 136 20.05 6.12 -0.10
N ARG A 137 20.28 7.40 0.13
CA ARG A 137 20.54 7.96 1.48
C ARG A 137 19.70 9.22 1.69
N PRO A 138 18.37 9.10 1.91
CA PRO A 138 17.50 10.26 2.10
C PRO A 138 17.78 10.92 3.46
N SER A 139 17.70 12.24 3.50
CA SER A 139 17.97 13.03 4.73
C SER A 139 17.03 12.67 5.87
N TRP A 140 15.77 12.34 5.56
CA TRP A 140 14.76 11.97 6.55
C TRP A 140 15.07 10.66 7.30
N ALA A 141 15.88 9.75 6.75
CA ALA A 141 16.23 8.49 7.41
C ALA A 141 16.90 8.71 8.78
N LYS A 142 17.63 9.81 8.94
CA LYS A 142 18.30 10.18 10.21
C LYS A 142 17.32 10.57 11.32
N THR A 143 16.06 10.86 11.00
CA THR A 143 15.04 11.32 11.94
C THR A 143 14.06 10.21 12.34
N LYS A 144 14.29 8.99 11.90
CA LYS A 144 13.44 7.83 12.14
C LYS A 144 14.24 6.65 12.64
N THR A 145 13.57 5.74 13.32
CA THR A 145 14.19 4.50 13.79
C THR A 145 14.21 3.49 12.65
N LYS A 146 15.40 3.05 12.28
CA LYS A 146 15.59 1.91 11.37
C LYS A 146 15.06 0.65 12.05
N THR A 147 14.21 -0.11 11.37
CA THR A 147 13.61 -1.34 11.88
C THR A 147 14.30 -2.58 11.32
N ILE A 148 14.32 -2.72 9.99
CA ILE A 148 14.83 -3.92 9.32
C ILE A 148 15.33 -3.60 7.92
N GLU A 149 16.12 -4.50 7.35
CA GLU A 149 16.44 -4.56 5.92
C GLU A 149 15.80 -5.82 5.34
N ILE A 150 15.05 -5.68 4.26
CA ILE A 150 14.44 -6.80 3.54
C ILE A 150 14.73 -6.59 2.06
N GLU A 151 15.46 -7.53 1.46
CA GLU A 151 15.92 -7.47 0.08
C GLU A 151 16.63 -6.13 -0.22
N ASP A 152 16.17 -5.37 -1.22
CA ASP A 152 16.80 -4.11 -1.62
C ASP A 152 16.26 -2.88 -0.87
N HIS A 153 15.50 -3.07 0.21
CA HIS A 153 14.88 -1.99 0.96
C HIS A 153 15.30 -1.94 2.43
N ILE A 154 15.48 -0.71 2.95
CA ILE A 154 15.71 -0.42 4.36
C ILE A 154 14.48 0.29 4.91
N PHE A 155 13.90 -0.27 5.98
CA PHE A 155 12.62 0.13 6.57
C PHE A 155 12.81 0.96 7.82
N TYR A 156 11.87 1.89 8.05
CA TYR A 156 11.91 2.85 9.16
C TYR A 156 10.51 3.10 9.71
N ARG A 157 10.42 3.33 11.02
CA ARG A 157 9.22 3.84 11.68
C ARG A 157 9.48 5.18 12.34
N TRP A 158 8.42 5.95 12.54
CA TRP A 158 8.42 7.03 13.51
C TRP A 158 8.18 6.47 14.89
N GLU A 159 8.93 6.97 15.86
CA GLU A 159 8.60 6.73 17.25
C GLU A 159 7.28 7.45 17.61
N LYS A 160 6.48 6.80 18.46
CA LYS A 160 5.17 7.30 18.91
C LYS A 160 5.35 8.37 19.98
#